data_ba16806ad4468b41b4a42fa4e0d4d65b
#
_entry.id   ba16806ad4468b41b4a42fa4e0d4d65b
#
_cell.length_a   1.000
_cell.length_b   1.000
_cell.length_c   1.000
_cell.angle_alpha   90.00
_cell.angle_beta   90.00
_cell.angle_gamma   90.00
#
_symmetry.space_group_name_H-M   'P 1'
#
loop_
_entity.id
_entity.type
_entity.pdbx_description
1 polymer ?
#
loop_
_entity_poly.entity_id
_entity_poly.type
_entity_poly.pdbx_seq_one_letter_code
_entity_poly.pdbx_strand_id
1 'polypeptide(L)'
;MNFMKPIFIFCCICLSFSAVHAQVQPDRIYNDNIRGVAFFRQGDPFSFPLLELGSSDVLELHFDEMGRQPRNYFYTFQLCNADWSPADLNVFEYLRGFTQNRILQYRMSSATTTAYVHYQVNLPERNCLPLKSGNYLLKVFLNGDTSQLAFTRRMMIVQNQIPIGAAALQPFDPALQITHQKVQVSLDVKSIPLFMQQQGKLFILQNNRWETAKSPQQPLIIRESIIEFNAELDAVFPAGKEYRWADLRSVRFLSDRIERIDNTAIPVKVFLKTDADRSKTRYAFFPDLNGHFSIGTTDQFNTWWQTDYMDVYFSLEPASRQPYPGRDVYLWSEATLLLPREKYKMEWNEEKRLYEKTLPLKQGYYSYSYVTSRSNDPIFRPDPGLTEGNYFEAENEYTILFYYRSFSSRYDELLGFHKLRTGQGIRQ
;
A
#
# COMPACT_ATOMS: atom_id res chain seq x y z
N MET A 1 41.68 -26.65 -64.43
CA MET A 1 41.61 -25.26 -63.91
C MET A 1 40.18 -25.00 -63.55
N ASN A 2 39.77 -25.37 -62.31
CA ASN A 2 38.40 -25.22 -61.84
C ASN A 2 38.34 -24.04 -60.93
N PHE A 3 37.57 -23.00 -61.32
CA PHE A 3 37.29 -21.83 -60.53
C PHE A 3 36.13 -22.15 -59.56
N MET A 4 36.42 -22.21 -58.26
CA MET A 4 35.42 -22.21 -57.19
C MET A 4 34.90 -20.77 -56.92
N LYS A 5 33.60 -20.54 -57.07
CA LYS A 5 32.93 -19.29 -56.68
C LYS A 5 32.59 -19.31 -55.16
N PRO A 6 32.89 -18.26 -54.41
CA PRO A 6 32.47 -18.20 -53.02
C PRO A 6 30.97 -17.86 -52.94
N ILE A 7 30.22 -18.67 -52.19
CA ILE A 7 28.83 -18.40 -51.80
C ILE A 7 28.86 -17.50 -50.55
N PHE A 8 28.44 -16.25 -50.67
CA PHE A 8 28.17 -15.36 -49.55
C PHE A 8 26.83 -15.72 -48.95
N ILE A 9 26.82 -16.33 -47.75
CA ILE A 9 25.61 -16.51 -46.93
C ILE A 9 25.37 -15.22 -46.16
N PHE A 10 24.38 -14.45 -46.59
CA PHE A 10 23.89 -13.26 -45.85
C PHE A 10 23.00 -13.71 -44.70
N CYS A 11 23.55 -13.77 -43.48
CA CYS A 11 22.82 -14.11 -42.28
C CYS A 11 22.03 -12.86 -41.81
N CYS A 12 20.75 -12.76 -42.19
CA CYS A 12 19.84 -11.74 -41.65
C CYS A 12 19.55 -12.02 -40.17
N ILE A 13 20.24 -11.35 -39.26
CA ILE A 13 19.89 -11.33 -37.84
C ILE A 13 18.67 -10.42 -37.70
N CYS A 14 17.48 -11.02 -37.64
CA CYS A 14 16.26 -10.33 -37.21
C CYS A 14 16.35 -10.04 -35.69
N LEU A 15 16.81 -8.84 -35.35
CA LEU A 15 16.65 -8.28 -33.99
C LEU A 15 15.16 -8.03 -33.75
N SER A 16 14.49 -9.02 -33.16
CA SER A 16 13.15 -8.81 -32.59
C SER A 16 13.28 -7.87 -31.40
N PHE A 17 13.00 -6.58 -31.60
CA PHE A 17 12.74 -5.63 -30.54
C PHE A 17 11.42 -6.05 -29.87
N SER A 18 11.49 -6.89 -28.86
CA SER A 18 10.39 -7.03 -27.90
C SER A 18 10.25 -5.70 -27.18
N ALA A 19 9.26 -4.90 -27.55
CA ALA A 19 8.88 -3.75 -26.79
C ALA A 19 8.44 -4.24 -25.39
N VAL A 20 9.33 -4.17 -24.42
CA VAL A 20 9.01 -4.38 -23.02
C VAL A 20 8.09 -3.22 -22.63
N HIS A 21 6.79 -3.42 -22.76
CA HIS A 21 5.83 -2.53 -22.16
C HIS A 21 6.05 -2.65 -20.65
N ALA A 22 6.61 -1.62 -20.04
CA ALA A 22 6.76 -1.56 -18.60
C ALA A 22 5.36 -1.74 -17.97
N GLN A 23 5.17 -2.86 -17.27
CA GLN A 23 3.90 -3.14 -16.60
C GLN A 23 3.59 -2.00 -15.63
N VAL A 24 2.40 -1.42 -15.75
CA VAL A 24 1.93 -0.36 -14.87
C VAL A 24 1.89 -0.91 -13.44
N GLN A 25 2.68 -0.34 -12.55
CA GLN A 25 2.76 -0.81 -11.17
C GLN A 25 1.54 -0.30 -10.38
N PRO A 26 0.91 -1.14 -9.57
CA PRO A 26 -0.12 -0.71 -8.65
C PRO A 26 0.48 0.16 -7.52
N ASP A 27 -0.31 1.12 -7.01
CA ASP A 27 0.07 2.03 -5.92
C ASP A 27 1.41 2.73 -6.18
N ARG A 28 1.47 3.56 -7.21
CA ARG A 28 2.68 4.29 -7.57
C ARG A 28 2.40 5.71 -8.04
N ILE A 29 3.22 6.65 -7.60
CA ILE A 29 3.33 8.01 -8.15
C ILE A 29 4.35 7.99 -9.29
N TYR A 30 3.94 8.47 -10.48
CA TYR A 30 4.78 8.59 -11.69
C TYR A 30 5.21 10.03 -11.95
N ASN A 31 4.44 11.01 -11.44
CA ASN A 31 4.75 12.43 -11.59
C ASN A 31 5.21 12.99 -10.23
N ASP A 32 6.44 13.43 -10.14
CA ASP A 32 7.06 13.96 -8.90
C ASP A 32 6.35 15.19 -8.32
N ASN A 33 5.50 15.88 -9.09
CA ASN A 33 4.69 16.98 -8.60
C ASN A 33 3.44 16.53 -7.83
N ILE A 34 3.07 15.24 -7.89
CA ILE A 34 1.91 14.70 -7.17
C ILE A 34 2.32 14.32 -5.75
N ARG A 35 1.52 14.76 -4.78
CA ARG A 35 1.71 14.48 -3.35
C ARG A 35 0.36 14.30 -2.65
N GLY A 36 0.40 13.84 -1.40
CA GLY A 36 -0.77 13.77 -0.52
C GLY A 36 -1.90 12.90 -1.06
N VAL A 37 -1.58 11.85 -1.85
CA VAL A 37 -2.59 10.95 -2.40
C VAL A 37 -3.21 10.15 -1.27
N ALA A 38 -4.50 10.36 -1.02
CA ALA A 38 -5.31 9.61 -0.06
C ALA A 38 -6.51 9.00 -0.79
N PHE A 39 -6.81 7.72 -0.49
CA PHE A 39 -7.90 6.99 -1.15
C PHE A 39 -8.53 6.02 -0.17
N PHE A 40 -9.75 6.32 0.28
CA PHE A 40 -10.43 5.64 1.38
C PHE A 40 -11.95 5.72 1.21
N ARG A 41 -12.70 4.90 1.97
CA ARG A 41 -14.17 4.94 1.99
C ARG A 41 -14.62 6.28 2.61
N GLN A 42 -15.61 6.89 2.00
CA GLN A 42 -16.16 8.16 2.47
C GLN A 42 -16.47 8.13 3.97
N GLY A 43 -15.87 9.11 4.69
CA GLY A 43 -16.03 9.24 6.12
C GLY A 43 -15.16 8.30 6.98
N ASP A 44 -14.34 7.42 6.39
CA ASP A 44 -13.42 6.54 7.12
C ASP A 44 -12.01 6.56 6.50
N PRO A 45 -11.15 7.51 6.90
CA PRO A 45 -9.83 7.73 6.31
C PRO A 45 -8.83 6.57 6.51
N PHE A 46 -9.14 5.60 7.36
CA PHE A 46 -8.31 4.43 7.63
C PHE A 46 -8.85 3.16 6.99
N SER A 47 -9.91 3.28 6.17
CA SER A 47 -10.50 2.13 5.51
C SER A 47 -9.64 1.61 4.37
N PHE A 48 -9.69 0.30 4.19
CA PHE A 48 -9.17 -0.34 2.99
C PHE A 48 -10.02 0.06 1.77
N PRO A 49 -9.44 0.37 0.60
CA PRO A 49 -10.16 0.86 -0.56
C PRO A 49 -10.98 -0.26 -1.25
N LEU A 50 -12.01 -0.72 -0.57
CA LEU A 50 -12.90 -1.81 -0.99
C LEU A 50 -14.36 -1.36 -0.89
N LEU A 51 -15.13 -1.69 -1.93
CA LEU A 51 -16.58 -1.49 -2.00
C LEU A 51 -17.28 -2.82 -2.27
N GLU A 52 -18.53 -2.92 -1.88
CA GLU A 52 -19.40 -4.04 -2.26
C GLU A 52 -20.04 -3.77 -3.64
N LEU A 53 -20.09 -4.79 -4.49
CA LEU A 53 -20.66 -4.69 -5.82
C LEU A 53 -22.14 -4.30 -5.74
N GLY A 54 -22.50 -3.20 -6.42
CA GLY A 54 -23.88 -2.69 -6.43
C GLY A 54 -24.27 -1.86 -5.20
N SER A 55 -23.37 -1.65 -4.23
CA SER A 55 -23.63 -0.73 -3.13
C SER A 55 -23.66 0.74 -3.62
N SER A 56 -24.21 1.62 -2.78
CA SER A 56 -24.15 3.07 -2.97
C SER A 56 -22.92 3.72 -2.35
N ASP A 57 -22.06 2.95 -1.72
CA ASP A 57 -20.84 3.43 -1.08
C ASP A 57 -19.86 3.98 -2.10
N VAL A 58 -19.08 4.96 -1.68
CA VAL A 58 -18.06 5.59 -2.51
C VAL A 58 -16.72 5.68 -1.77
N LEU A 59 -15.65 5.72 -2.54
CA LEU A 59 -14.31 6.04 -2.07
C LEU A 59 -14.01 7.50 -2.39
N GLU A 60 -13.45 8.23 -1.42
CA GLU A 60 -12.92 9.57 -1.63
C GLU A 60 -11.48 9.48 -2.11
N LEU A 61 -11.21 10.07 -3.26
CA LEU A 61 -9.86 10.27 -3.76
C LEU A 61 -9.48 11.73 -3.56
N HIS A 62 -8.35 11.95 -2.90
CA HIS A 62 -7.72 13.25 -2.71
C HIS A 62 -6.28 13.18 -3.18
N PHE A 63 -5.80 14.24 -3.82
CA PHE A 63 -4.37 14.41 -4.14
C PHE A 63 -4.05 15.88 -4.40
N ASP A 64 -2.78 16.21 -4.28
CA ASP A 64 -2.28 17.55 -4.52
C ASP A 64 -1.28 17.55 -5.68
N GLU A 65 -1.37 18.57 -6.52
CA GLU A 65 -0.33 18.92 -7.49
C GLU A 65 0.43 20.14 -7.00
N MET A 66 1.74 20.00 -6.86
CA MET A 66 2.61 21.10 -6.44
C MET A 66 2.65 22.17 -7.51
N GLY A 67 2.49 23.45 -7.09
CA GLY A 67 2.43 24.59 -7.97
C GLY A 67 1.11 25.37 -7.86
N ARG A 68 0.94 26.39 -8.73
CA ARG A 68 -0.19 27.33 -8.65
C ARG A 68 -1.19 27.19 -9.79
N GLN A 69 -0.91 26.36 -10.77
CA GLN A 69 -1.76 26.25 -11.97
C GLN A 69 -2.49 24.91 -11.99
N PRO A 70 -3.83 24.91 -12.03
CA PRO A 70 -4.59 23.68 -12.15
C PRO A 70 -4.37 23.04 -13.53
N ARG A 71 -4.25 21.72 -13.56
CA ARG A 71 -4.18 20.91 -14.78
C ARG A 71 -5.40 20.04 -14.94
N ASN A 72 -5.57 19.48 -16.14
CA ASN A 72 -6.67 18.61 -16.45
C ASN A 72 -6.31 17.16 -16.14
N TYR A 73 -6.76 16.65 -14.99
CA TYR A 73 -6.64 15.26 -14.64
C TYR A 73 -7.87 14.47 -15.06
N PHE A 74 -7.61 13.24 -15.54
CA PHE A 74 -8.62 12.25 -15.88
C PHE A 74 -8.33 10.97 -15.12
N TYR A 75 -9.36 10.14 -14.96
CA TYR A 75 -9.19 8.82 -14.38
C TYR A 75 -9.88 7.75 -15.23
N THR A 76 -9.44 6.51 -15.05
CA THR A 76 -10.06 5.28 -15.57
C THR A 76 -9.85 4.14 -14.60
N PHE A 77 -10.66 3.09 -14.72
CA PHE A 77 -10.48 1.84 -14.00
C PHE A 77 -10.04 0.74 -14.96
N GLN A 78 -9.07 -0.06 -14.54
CA GLN A 78 -8.65 -1.28 -15.23
C GLN A 78 -8.93 -2.48 -14.33
N LEU A 79 -9.78 -3.41 -14.81
CA LEU A 79 -9.99 -4.69 -14.10
C LEU A 79 -8.72 -5.52 -14.17
N CYS A 80 -8.33 -6.08 -13.04
CA CYS A 80 -7.15 -6.92 -12.87
C CYS A 80 -7.52 -8.26 -12.24
N ASN A 81 -6.68 -9.26 -12.46
CA ASN A 81 -6.70 -10.53 -11.78
C ASN A 81 -6.23 -10.40 -10.32
N ALA A 82 -6.30 -11.45 -9.55
CA ALA A 82 -5.88 -11.49 -8.15
C ALA A 82 -4.40 -11.10 -7.94
N ASP A 83 -3.54 -11.37 -8.93
CA ASP A 83 -2.12 -11.01 -8.97
C ASP A 83 -1.83 -9.61 -9.54
N TRP A 84 -2.88 -8.80 -9.76
CA TRP A 84 -2.84 -7.46 -10.36
C TRP A 84 -2.43 -7.43 -11.85
N SER A 85 -2.28 -8.56 -12.52
CA SER A 85 -2.19 -8.60 -13.98
C SER A 85 -3.52 -8.14 -14.61
N PRO A 86 -3.50 -7.45 -15.76
CA PRO A 86 -4.73 -7.06 -16.44
C PRO A 86 -5.63 -8.27 -16.73
N ALA A 87 -6.94 -8.14 -16.50
CA ALA A 87 -7.91 -9.14 -16.90
C ALA A 87 -8.10 -9.14 -18.42
N ASP A 88 -8.31 -10.32 -18.99
CA ASP A 88 -8.58 -10.48 -20.43
C ASP A 88 -10.04 -10.19 -20.77
N LEU A 89 -10.46 -8.95 -20.53
CA LEU A 89 -11.80 -8.46 -20.79
C LEU A 89 -11.75 -7.10 -21.48
N ASN A 90 -12.70 -6.86 -22.37
CA ASN A 90 -12.88 -5.53 -22.94
C ASN A 90 -13.44 -4.59 -21.85
N VAL A 91 -13.06 -3.31 -21.89
CA VAL A 91 -13.47 -2.31 -20.90
C VAL A 91 -14.98 -2.21 -20.73
N PHE A 92 -15.76 -2.36 -21.81
CA PHE A 92 -17.22 -2.32 -21.79
C PHE A 92 -17.89 -3.54 -21.14
N GLU A 93 -17.13 -4.63 -20.89
CA GLU A 93 -17.62 -5.81 -20.16
C GLU A 93 -17.58 -5.60 -18.65
N TYR A 94 -16.78 -4.65 -18.15
CA TYR A 94 -16.63 -4.42 -16.70
C TYR A 94 -16.86 -2.97 -16.23
N LEU A 95 -17.00 -2.00 -17.17
CA LEU A 95 -17.40 -0.64 -16.85
C LEU A 95 -18.66 -0.24 -17.63
N ARG A 96 -19.60 0.41 -16.93
CA ARG A 96 -20.77 1.03 -17.52
C ARG A 96 -20.59 2.54 -17.57
N GLY A 97 -20.83 3.13 -18.73
CA GLY A 97 -20.73 4.57 -18.97
C GLY A 97 -19.43 4.94 -19.68
N PHE A 98 -18.81 6.03 -19.26
CA PHE A 98 -17.57 6.50 -19.87
C PHE A 98 -16.37 5.70 -19.36
N THR A 99 -15.42 5.44 -20.25
CA THR A 99 -14.17 4.73 -19.91
C THR A 99 -13.12 5.66 -19.30
N GLN A 100 -13.28 6.97 -19.53
CA GLN A 100 -12.40 8.02 -18.98
C GLN A 100 -13.25 9.19 -18.50
N ASN A 101 -12.97 9.70 -17.30
CA ASN A 101 -13.68 10.85 -16.73
C ASN A 101 -12.70 11.90 -16.26
N ARG A 102 -13.07 13.17 -16.45
CA ARG A 102 -12.29 14.30 -15.97
C ARG A 102 -12.59 14.57 -14.49
N ILE A 103 -11.54 14.80 -13.69
CA ILE A 103 -11.68 15.27 -12.30
C ILE A 103 -11.96 16.77 -12.34
N LEU A 104 -13.19 17.15 -11.93
CA LEU A 104 -13.66 18.53 -12.03
C LEU A 104 -13.47 19.32 -10.75
N GLN A 105 -13.44 18.65 -9.60
CA GLN A 105 -13.34 19.34 -8.31
C GLN A 105 -11.89 19.59 -7.95
N TYR A 106 -11.50 20.85 -7.87
CA TYR A 106 -10.19 21.26 -7.39
C TYR A 106 -10.26 22.59 -6.63
N ARG A 107 -9.27 22.83 -5.78
CA ARG A 107 -9.09 24.07 -5.01
C ARG A 107 -7.61 24.43 -4.96
N MET A 108 -7.32 25.72 -5.11
CA MET A 108 -5.96 26.22 -4.87
C MET A 108 -5.70 26.29 -3.37
N SER A 109 -4.49 25.97 -2.93
CA SER A 109 -4.09 26.12 -1.54
C SER A 109 -4.18 27.58 -1.11
N SER A 110 -4.56 27.79 0.14
CA SER A 110 -4.65 29.10 0.76
C SER A 110 -4.13 29.05 2.19
N ALA A 111 -3.57 30.14 2.69
CA ALA A 111 -2.94 30.22 4.01
C ALA A 111 -1.79 29.21 4.21
N THR A 112 -1.07 28.87 3.12
CA THR A 112 0.07 27.94 3.11
C THR A 112 1.31 28.65 2.59
N THR A 113 2.50 28.23 3.04
CA THR A 113 3.78 28.69 2.53
C THR A 113 4.13 27.98 1.21
N THR A 114 3.72 26.74 1.07
CA THR A 114 3.91 25.92 -0.13
C THR A 114 2.65 25.93 -0.97
N ALA A 115 2.75 26.35 -2.23
CA ALA A 115 1.61 26.43 -3.13
C ALA A 115 1.32 25.07 -3.78
N TYR A 116 0.06 24.66 -3.81
CA TYR A 116 -0.42 23.45 -4.50
C TYR A 116 -1.89 23.62 -4.94
N VAL A 117 -2.32 22.76 -5.83
CA VAL A 117 -3.73 22.60 -6.22
C VAL A 117 -4.22 21.27 -5.68
N HIS A 118 -5.23 21.33 -4.83
CA HIS A 118 -5.90 20.15 -4.28
C HIS A 118 -7.00 19.67 -5.23
N TYR A 119 -7.00 18.37 -5.54
CA TYR A 119 -8.02 17.68 -6.34
C TYR A 119 -8.77 16.67 -5.49
N GLN A 120 -10.07 16.52 -5.74
CA GLN A 120 -10.89 15.50 -5.11
C GLN A 120 -11.96 14.95 -6.05
N VAL A 121 -12.33 13.68 -5.84
CA VAL A 121 -13.44 13.03 -6.53
C VAL A 121 -13.95 11.84 -5.71
N ASN A 122 -15.27 11.64 -5.73
CA ASN A 122 -15.91 10.47 -5.13
C ASN A 122 -16.09 9.39 -6.20
N LEU A 123 -15.56 8.20 -5.96
CA LEU A 123 -15.49 7.09 -6.89
C LEU A 123 -16.24 5.84 -6.37
N PRO A 124 -16.95 5.11 -7.23
CA PRO A 124 -17.19 5.38 -8.65
C PRO A 124 -18.25 6.48 -8.86
N GLU A 125 -18.13 7.24 -9.95
CA GLU A 125 -19.16 8.16 -10.38
C GLU A 125 -20.26 7.40 -11.15
N ARG A 126 -21.50 7.94 -11.18
CA ARG A 126 -22.66 7.30 -11.84
C ARG A 126 -22.44 7.01 -13.33
N ASN A 127 -21.60 7.79 -13.98
CA ASN A 127 -21.24 7.67 -15.39
C ASN A 127 -19.99 6.82 -15.64
N CYS A 128 -19.42 6.16 -14.61
CA CYS A 128 -18.28 5.25 -14.70
C CYS A 128 -18.34 4.21 -13.58
N LEU A 129 -19.24 3.22 -13.76
CA LEU A 129 -19.56 2.24 -12.72
C LEU A 129 -18.92 0.89 -13.02
N PRO A 130 -18.15 0.30 -12.11
CA PRO A 130 -17.74 -1.10 -12.17
C PRO A 130 -18.96 -2.04 -12.15
N LEU A 131 -18.96 -3.03 -13.04
CA LEU A 131 -20.02 -4.02 -13.19
C LEU A 131 -19.65 -5.41 -12.65
N LYS A 132 -18.40 -5.62 -12.28
CA LYS A 132 -17.85 -6.91 -11.88
C LYS A 132 -17.11 -6.80 -10.56
N SER A 133 -17.11 -7.86 -9.77
CA SER A 133 -16.23 -7.99 -8.61
C SER A 133 -14.79 -8.26 -9.06
N GLY A 134 -13.81 -7.91 -8.23
CA GLY A 134 -12.40 -8.13 -8.54
C GLY A 134 -11.52 -6.96 -8.15
N ASN A 135 -10.27 -7.02 -8.58
CA ASN A 135 -9.28 -5.96 -8.41
C ASN A 135 -9.42 -4.91 -9.50
N TYR A 136 -9.38 -3.66 -9.12
CA TYR A 136 -9.38 -2.52 -10.05
C TYR A 136 -8.16 -1.65 -9.81
N LEU A 137 -7.43 -1.37 -10.87
CA LEU A 137 -6.37 -0.37 -10.86
C LEU A 137 -6.97 0.96 -11.31
N LEU A 138 -7.14 1.88 -10.35
CA LEU A 138 -7.43 3.27 -10.64
C LEU A 138 -6.18 3.91 -11.24
N LYS A 139 -6.31 4.46 -12.45
CA LYS A 139 -5.26 5.20 -13.14
C LYS A 139 -5.68 6.66 -13.24
N VAL A 140 -4.85 7.56 -12.73
CA VAL A 140 -5.02 9.01 -12.90
C VAL A 140 -3.93 9.53 -13.82
N PHE A 141 -4.31 10.33 -14.82
CA PHE A 141 -3.43 10.76 -15.89
C PHE A 141 -3.79 12.15 -16.41
N LEU A 142 -2.89 12.79 -17.12
CA LEU A 142 -3.02 14.15 -17.63
C LEU A 142 -3.71 14.19 -19.00
N ASN A 143 -4.53 15.21 -19.21
CA ASN A 143 -5.07 15.63 -20.52
C ASN A 143 -5.80 14.54 -21.32
N GLY A 144 -6.31 13.50 -20.66
CA GLY A 144 -6.94 12.35 -21.34
C GLY A 144 -5.94 11.38 -22.00
N ASP A 145 -4.66 11.57 -21.81
CA ASP A 145 -3.60 10.72 -22.36
C ASP A 145 -3.11 9.70 -21.31
N THR A 146 -3.51 8.45 -21.45
CA THR A 146 -3.16 7.36 -20.54
C THR A 146 -1.66 7.03 -20.48
N SER A 147 -0.85 7.55 -21.41
CA SER A 147 0.60 7.43 -21.35
C SER A 147 1.22 8.42 -20.36
N GLN A 148 0.52 9.50 -20.00
CA GLN A 148 0.95 10.51 -19.05
C GLN A 148 0.40 10.23 -17.64
N LEU A 149 0.74 9.08 -17.09
CA LEU A 149 0.30 8.69 -15.75
C LEU A 149 0.79 9.67 -14.69
N ALA A 150 -0.14 10.12 -13.84
CA ALA A 150 0.17 10.87 -12.63
C ALA A 150 0.44 9.91 -11.46
N PHE A 151 -0.50 9.00 -11.23
CA PHE A 151 -0.37 7.92 -10.23
C PHE A 151 -1.38 6.81 -10.49
N THR A 152 -1.20 5.70 -9.79
CA THR A 152 -2.12 4.56 -9.74
C THR A 152 -2.48 4.22 -8.31
N ARG A 153 -3.69 3.70 -8.09
CA ARG A 153 -4.16 3.19 -6.79
C ARG A 153 -4.92 1.87 -6.95
N ARG A 154 -4.67 0.96 -6.02
CA ARG A 154 -5.48 -0.25 -5.89
C ARG A 154 -6.86 0.08 -5.34
N MET A 155 -7.88 -0.57 -5.90
CA MET A 155 -9.26 -0.57 -5.43
C MET A 155 -9.82 -1.97 -5.60
N MET A 156 -10.69 -2.42 -4.72
CA MET A 156 -11.35 -3.71 -4.84
C MET A 156 -12.87 -3.54 -4.82
N ILE A 157 -13.54 -4.38 -5.61
CA ILE A 157 -14.99 -4.55 -5.58
C ILE A 157 -15.27 -6.00 -5.19
N VAL A 158 -15.90 -6.20 -4.04
CA VAL A 158 -16.26 -7.54 -3.56
C VAL A 158 -17.72 -7.86 -3.86
N GLN A 159 -18.00 -9.12 -4.26
CA GLN A 159 -19.32 -9.70 -4.21
C GLN A 159 -19.33 -10.76 -3.12
N ASN A 160 -19.62 -10.37 -1.89
CA ASN A 160 -19.36 -11.14 -0.67
C ASN A 160 -20.25 -12.37 -0.55
N GLN A 161 -20.00 -13.40 -1.38
CA GLN A 161 -20.76 -14.67 -1.45
C GLN A 161 -20.16 -15.77 -0.59
N ILE A 162 -18.88 -15.68 -0.22
CA ILE A 162 -18.15 -16.69 0.55
C ILE A 162 -17.89 -16.14 1.94
N PRO A 163 -18.60 -16.64 2.97
CA PRO A 163 -18.30 -16.34 4.36
C PRO A 163 -16.88 -16.79 4.73
N ILE A 164 -16.14 -15.90 5.37
CA ILE A 164 -14.76 -16.12 5.82
C ILE A 164 -14.71 -16.02 7.34
N GLY A 165 -14.27 -17.09 7.99
CA GLY A 165 -13.85 -17.09 9.39
C GLY A 165 -12.34 -16.95 9.48
N ALA A 166 -11.82 -16.23 10.48
CA ALA A 166 -10.39 -16.12 10.69
C ALA A 166 -10.02 -16.00 12.16
N ALA A 167 -8.84 -16.52 12.53
CA ALA A 167 -8.28 -16.40 13.87
C ALA A 167 -6.77 -16.18 13.80
N ALA A 168 -6.24 -15.34 14.71
CA ALA A 168 -4.81 -15.21 14.91
C ALA A 168 -4.35 -16.16 16.02
N LEU A 169 -3.42 -17.04 15.68
CA LEU A 169 -2.89 -18.08 16.55
C LEU A 169 -1.38 -17.95 16.70
N GLN A 170 -0.83 -18.55 17.74
CA GLN A 170 0.62 -18.75 17.82
C GLN A 170 1.06 -19.78 16.76
N PRO A 171 2.22 -19.53 16.11
CA PRO A 171 2.85 -20.54 15.26
C PRO A 171 3.13 -21.86 16.01
N PHE A 172 3.16 -22.99 15.29
CA PHE A 172 3.54 -24.26 15.89
C PHE A 172 5.03 -24.34 16.18
N ASP A 173 5.86 -23.63 15.39
CA ASP A 173 7.32 -23.53 15.66
C ASP A 173 7.57 -22.76 16.94
N PRO A 174 8.16 -23.39 17.99
CA PRO A 174 8.48 -22.74 19.27
C PRO A 174 9.34 -21.48 19.12
N ALA A 175 10.20 -21.40 18.10
CA ALA A 175 11.07 -20.26 17.87
C ALA A 175 10.30 -19.01 17.41
N LEU A 176 9.09 -19.18 16.88
CA LEU A 176 8.25 -18.11 16.32
C LEU A 176 7.08 -17.72 17.24
N GLN A 177 6.77 -18.52 18.27
CA GLN A 177 5.54 -18.36 19.09
C GLN A 177 5.42 -16.98 19.75
N ILE A 178 6.53 -16.41 20.19
CA ILE A 178 6.53 -15.11 20.90
C ILE A 178 6.74 -13.90 19.96
N THR A 179 7.05 -14.16 18.70
CA THR A 179 7.48 -13.11 17.75
C THR A 179 6.61 -13.01 16.51
N HIS A 180 5.79 -14.02 16.22
CA HIS A 180 5.00 -14.08 14.98
C HIS A 180 3.55 -14.40 15.28
N GLN A 181 2.68 -13.96 14.38
CA GLN A 181 1.26 -14.27 14.36
C GLN A 181 0.97 -15.18 13.16
N LYS A 182 0.26 -16.28 13.40
CA LYS A 182 -0.25 -17.16 12.36
C LYS A 182 -1.73 -16.88 12.14
N VAL A 183 -2.14 -16.66 10.90
CA VAL A 183 -3.56 -16.43 10.55
C VAL A 183 -4.15 -17.73 10.01
N GLN A 184 -5.05 -18.31 10.77
CA GLN A 184 -5.90 -19.40 10.31
C GLN A 184 -7.11 -18.83 9.60
N VAL A 185 -7.49 -19.39 8.45
CA VAL A 185 -8.64 -18.95 7.65
C VAL A 185 -9.54 -20.15 7.35
N SER A 186 -10.85 -19.99 7.52
CA SER A 186 -11.87 -20.93 7.09
C SER A 186 -12.82 -20.28 6.08
N LEU A 187 -13.15 -20.98 5.00
CA LEU A 187 -14.04 -20.54 3.95
C LEU A 187 -15.26 -21.46 3.90
N ASP A 188 -16.48 -20.92 3.91
CA ASP A 188 -17.68 -21.68 3.60
C ASP A 188 -18.02 -21.53 2.11
N VAL A 189 -17.70 -22.55 1.34
CA VAL A 189 -17.81 -22.55 -0.13
C VAL A 189 -19.08 -23.23 -0.65
N LYS A 190 -20.11 -23.37 0.18
CA LYS A 190 -21.38 -24.02 -0.17
C LYS A 190 -22.05 -23.41 -1.41
N SER A 191 -21.82 -22.14 -1.67
CA SER A 191 -22.45 -21.38 -2.77
C SER A 191 -21.78 -21.58 -4.13
N ILE A 192 -20.62 -22.22 -4.21
CA ILE A 192 -19.86 -22.41 -5.45
C ILE A 192 -19.45 -23.87 -5.67
N PRO A 193 -19.51 -24.41 -6.90
CA PRO A 193 -18.92 -25.71 -7.23
C PRO A 193 -17.39 -25.57 -7.23
N LEU A 194 -16.72 -26.26 -6.28
CA LEU A 194 -15.32 -25.96 -6.00
C LEU A 194 -14.36 -27.09 -6.39
N PHE A 195 -13.45 -26.77 -7.30
CA PHE A 195 -12.17 -27.45 -7.46
C PHE A 195 -11.04 -26.50 -6.99
N MET A 196 -10.91 -26.34 -5.65
CA MET A 196 -10.10 -25.31 -5.01
C MET A 196 -8.70 -25.14 -5.58
N GLN A 197 -7.99 -26.22 -5.84
CA GLN A 197 -6.58 -26.16 -6.25
C GLN A 197 -6.35 -25.43 -7.57
N GLN A 198 -7.38 -25.30 -8.40
CA GLN A 198 -7.28 -24.67 -9.73
C GLN A 198 -8.02 -23.35 -9.85
N GLN A 199 -9.00 -23.09 -8.97
CA GLN A 199 -9.95 -22.00 -9.13
C GLN A 199 -9.96 -20.99 -7.99
N GLY A 200 -9.58 -21.42 -6.78
CA GLY A 200 -9.58 -20.54 -5.59
C GLY A 200 -8.20 -19.96 -5.30
N LYS A 201 -8.14 -18.66 -4.96
CA LYS A 201 -6.90 -17.98 -4.51
C LYS A 201 -7.21 -17.21 -3.25
N LEU A 202 -6.42 -17.44 -2.20
CA LEU A 202 -6.53 -16.73 -0.92
C LEU A 202 -5.36 -15.78 -0.77
N PHE A 203 -5.64 -14.53 -0.36
CA PHE A 203 -4.61 -13.56 0.01
C PHE A 203 -4.86 -13.06 1.42
N ILE A 204 -3.79 -12.92 2.20
CA ILE A 204 -3.80 -12.38 3.55
C ILE A 204 -2.79 -11.23 3.59
N LEU A 205 -3.26 -10.03 3.92
CA LEU A 205 -2.45 -8.82 4.04
C LEU A 205 -2.37 -8.43 5.51
N GLN A 206 -1.19 -8.11 6.01
CA GLN A 206 -0.97 -7.49 7.31
C GLN A 206 -0.93 -5.98 7.15
N ASN A 207 -1.74 -5.24 7.92
CA ASN A 207 -1.83 -3.77 7.91
C ASN A 207 -2.00 -3.20 6.49
N ASN A 208 -2.85 -3.86 5.68
CA ASN A 208 -3.19 -3.49 4.30
C ASN A 208 -1.99 -3.43 3.31
N ARG A 209 -0.88 -4.11 3.62
CA ARG A 209 0.37 -4.07 2.84
C ARG A 209 0.46 -5.25 1.87
N TRP A 210 0.49 -4.93 0.58
CA TRP A 210 0.64 -5.92 -0.49
C TRP A 210 2.06 -6.47 -0.62
N GLU A 211 3.06 -5.71 -0.18
CA GLU A 211 4.48 -6.11 -0.22
C GLU A 211 4.78 -7.32 0.68
N THR A 212 3.99 -7.48 1.73
CA THR A 212 4.09 -8.60 2.67
C THR A 212 2.94 -9.58 2.57
N ALA A 213 2.07 -9.42 1.55
CA ALA A 213 0.93 -10.29 1.36
C ALA A 213 1.34 -11.77 1.23
N LYS A 214 0.58 -12.63 1.85
CA LYS A 214 0.75 -14.08 1.76
C LYS A 214 -0.43 -14.70 1.04
N SER A 215 -0.14 -15.74 0.23
CA SER A 215 -1.15 -16.46 -0.52
C SER A 215 -1.00 -17.95 -0.27
N PRO A 216 -1.66 -18.51 0.76
CA PRO A 216 -1.70 -19.93 1.01
C PRO A 216 -2.25 -20.69 -0.21
N GLN A 217 -1.49 -21.68 -0.71
CA GLN A 217 -1.83 -22.39 -1.95
C GLN A 217 -2.67 -23.64 -1.72
N GLN A 218 -2.52 -24.28 -0.56
CA GLN A 218 -3.19 -25.54 -0.28
C GLN A 218 -3.94 -25.46 1.04
N PRO A 219 -5.23 -25.85 1.05
CA PRO A 219 -5.96 -26.02 2.30
C PRO A 219 -5.41 -27.22 3.07
N LEU A 220 -5.40 -27.11 4.38
CA LEU A 220 -5.01 -28.20 5.27
C LEU A 220 -6.15 -29.20 5.47
N ILE A 221 -7.38 -28.70 5.55
CA ILE A 221 -8.58 -29.49 5.82
C ILE A 221 -9.67 -29.09 4.85
N ILE A 222 -10.35 -30.10 4.31
CA ILE A 222 -11.60 -29.93 3.53
C ILE A 222 -12.64 -30.84 4.18
N ARG A 223 -13.71 -30.24 4.70
CA ARG A 223 -14.84 -30.97 5.29
C ARG A 223 -16.15 -30.41 4.76
N GLU A 224 -16.89 -31.22 4.00
CA GLU A 224 -18.13 -30.78 3.35
C GLU A 224 -17.93 -29.48 2.53
N SER A 225 -18.53 -28.36 3.00
CA SER A 225 -18.38 -27.06 2.37
C SER A 225 -17.31 -26.17 3.03
N ILE A 226 -16.68 -26.61 4.10
CA ILE A 226 -15.68 -25.83 4.84
C ILE A 226 -14.29 -26.21 4.37
N ILE A 227 -13.53 -25.18 3.99
CA ILE A 227 -12.13 -25.28 3.61
C ILE A 227 -11.29 -24.47 4.58
N GLU A 228 -10.30 -25.11 5.21
CA GLU A 228 -9.46 -24.51 6.23
C GLU A 228 -8.01 -24.41 5.77
N PHE A 229 -7.46 -23.20 5.85
CA PHE A 229 -6.05 -22.88 5.66
C PHE A 229 -5.42 -22.65 7.03
N ASN A 230 -4.53 -23.54 7.44
CA ASN A 230 -3.85 -23.50 8.74
C ASN A 230 -2.40 -24.00 8.62
N ALA A 231 -1.81 -23.96 7.43
CA ALA A 231 -0.44 -24.38 7.20
C ALA A 231 0.57 -23.43 7.86
N GLU A 232 1.62 -23.99 8.46
CA GLU A 232 2.59 -23.23 9.23
C GLU A 232 3.36 -22.22 8.39
N LEU A 233 3.73 -22.58 7.16
CA LEU A 233 4.64 -21.73 6.37
C LEU A 233 3.94 -20.61 5.59
N ASP A 234 2.64 -20.74 5.33
CA ASP A 234 1.96 -19.94 4.33
C ASP A 234 1.23 -18.71 4.89
N ALA A 235 1.01 -18.66 6.21
CA ALA A 235 0.22 -17.61 6.85
C ALA A 235 0.82 -17.12 8.18
N VAL A 236 2.14 -17.24 8.37
CA VAL A 236 2.87 -16.74 9.54
C VAL A 236 3.53 -15.41 9.22
N PHE A 237 3.24 -14.37 10.00
CA PHE A 237 3.73 -13.00 9.81
C PHE A 237 4.58 -12.58 11.00
N PRO A 238 5.69 -11.84 10.79
CA PRO A 238 6.35 -11.10 11.88
C PRO A 238 5.33 -10.15 12.50
N ALA A 239 5.19 -10.23 13.83
CA ALA A 239 4.13 -9.47 14.50
C ALA A 239 4.44 -7.96 14.60
N GLY A 240 5.73 -7.58 14.54
CA GLY A 240 6.14 -6.20 14.77
C GLY A 240 5.87 -5.75 16.21
N LYS A 241 5.79 -4.46 16.38
CA LYS A 241 5.28 -3.73 17.56
C LYS A 241 4.44 -2.56 17.06
N GLU A 242 3.73 -1.90 17.98
CA GLU A 242 2.95 -0.69 17.65
C GLU A 242 3.84 0.35 16.96
N TYR A 243 3.25 1.01 15.96
CA TYR A 243 3.92 2.02 15.16
C TYR A 243 4.24 3.25 15.99
N ARG A 244 5.36 3.88 15.70
CA ARG A 244 5.71 5.22 16.20
C ARG A 244 4.78 6.25 15.58
N TRP A 245 4.75 7.45 16.13
CA TRP A 245 3.91 8.53 15.60
C TRP A 245 4.66 9.85 15.48
N ALA A 246 4.16 10.69 14.58
CA ALA A 246 4.52 12.10 14.45
C ALA A 246 3.23 12.90 14.32
N ASP A 247 2.95 13.76 15.30
CA ASP A 247 1.84 14.72 15.23
C ASP A 247 2.36 16.03 14.63
N LEU A 248 2.06 16.22 13.34
CA LEU A 248 2.48 17.35 12.52
C LEU A 248 1.32 18.30 12.22
N ARG A 249 0.22 18.23 12.97
CA ARG A 249 -0.99 19.05 12.72
C ARG A 249 -0.81 20.53 13.03
N SER A 250 0.21 20.89 13.80
CA SER A 250 0.57 22.29 14.06
C SER A 250 2.01 22.57 13.65
N VAL A 251 2.23 23.72 13.02
CA VAL A 251 3.57 24.28 12.81
C VAL A 251 3.92 25.35 13.86
N ARG A 252 3.03 25.63 14.77
CA ARG A 252 3.18 26.64 15.83
C ARG A 252 3.58 26.05 17.17
N PHE A 253 3.11 24.84 17.46
CA PHE A 253 3.35 24.17 18.74
C PHE A 253 4.09 22.85 18.54
N LEU A 254 5.08 22.61 19.42
CA LEU A 254 5.81 21.37 19.44
C LEU A 254 4.95 20.25 20.04
N SER A 255 4.77 19.17 19.31
CA SER A 255 4.23 17.92 19.85
C SER A 255 5.36 17.11 20.53
N ASP A 256 4.96 16.06 21.30
CA ASP A 256 5.90 15.25 22.09
C ASP A 256 7.09 14.70 21.30
N ARG A 257 6.90 14.41 20.01
CA ARG A 257 7.92 13.78 19.15
C ARG A 257 8.73 14.78 18.33
N ILE A 258 8.38 16.07 18.37
CA ILE A 258 9.08 17.13 17.66
C ILE A 258 10.18 17.71 18.57
N GLU A 259 11.41 17.75 18.08
CA GLU A 259 12.53 18.41 18.73
C GLU A 259 12.51 19.93 18.46
N ARG A 260 12.38 20.30 17.19
CA ARG A 260 12.30 21.71 16.77
C ARG A 260 11.59 21.89 15.44
N ILE A 261 11.07 23.09 15.23
CA ILE A 261 10.46 23.54 13.97
C ILE A 261 11.21 24.78 13.50
N ASP A 262 11.62 24.79 12.23
CA ASP A 262 12.19 25.96 11.57
C ASP A 262 11.15 26.55 10.61
N ASN A 263 10.43 27.55 11.10
CA ASN A 263 9.39 28.26 10.36
C ASN A 263 9.96 29.35 9.43
N THR A 264 11.24 29.57 9.43
CA THR A 264 11.91 30.56 8.54
C THR A 264 12.23 29.94 7.18
N ALA A 265 12.29 28.62 7.10
CA ALA A 265 12.52 27.89 5.87
C ALA A 265 11.21 27.71 5.06
N ILE A 266 11.33 27.64 3.73
CA ILE A 266 10.25 27.33 2.80
C ILE A 266 10.71 26.16 1.91
N PRO A 267 10.09 24.98 2.02
CA PRO A 267 9.04 24.59 3.00
C PRO A 267 9.56 24.61 4.46
N VAL A 268 8.63 24.71 5.40
CA VAL A 268 8.91 24.60 6.85
C VAL A 268 9.65 23.30 7.14
N LYS A 269 10.68 23.35 8.00
CA LYS A 269 11.43 22.15 8.39
C LYS A 269 11.05 21.71 9.79
N VAL A 270 10.72 20.43 9.92
CA VAL A 270 10.35 19.80 11.19
C VAL A 270 11.37 18.70 11.51
N PHE A 271 12.02 18.81 12.66
CA PHE A 271 12.99 17.84 13.13
C PHE A 271 12.35 17.00 14.23
N LEU A 272 12.20 15.71 13.98
CA LEU A 272 11.72 14.77 14.99
C LEU A 272 12.87 14.43 15.95
N LYS A 273 12.50 14.11 17.19
CA LYS A 273 13.45 13.54 18.16
C LYS A 273 14.00 12.24 17.58
N THR A 274 15.30 12.01 17.79
CA THR A 274 15.96 10.78 17.35
C THR A 274 15.28 9.56 17.95
N ASP A 275 14.90 8.62 17.11
CA ASP A 275 14.34 7.34 17.49
C ASP A 275 15.44 6.34 17.86
N ALA A 276 15.30 5.70 19.01
CA ALA A 276 16.16 4.58 19.38
C ALA A 276 15.64 3.27 18.76
N ASP A 277 16.57 2.35 18.49
CA ASP A 277 16.27 0.95 18.21
C ASP A 277 15.45 0.33 19.36
N ARG A 278 14.32 -0.28 19.04
CA ARG A 278 13.41 -0.93 20.01
C ARG A 278 13.45 -2.45 19.95
N SER A 279 14.33 -3.05 19.14
CA SER A 279 14.33 -4.50 18.89
C SER A 279 14.41 -5.33 20.16
N LYS A 280 15.17 -4.84 21.17
CA LYS A 280 15.36 -5.50 22.47
C LYS A 280 14.56 -4.87 23.62
N THR A 281 13.78 -3.83 23.38
CA THR A 281 12.97 -3.22 24.42
C THR A 281 11.79 -4.11 24.78
N ARG A 282 11.36 -4.08 26.04
CA ARG A 282 10.13 -4.75 26.46
C ARG A 282 8.94 -4.21 25.66
N TYR A 283 8.03 -5.10 25.30
CA TYR A 283 6.78 -4.72 24.67
C TYR A 283 5.94 -3.85 25.60
N ALA A 284 5.35 -2.82 25.04
CA ALA A 284 4.34 -1.99 25.68
C ALA A 284 3.28 -1.62 24.64
N PHE A 285 2.05 -1.92 24.95
CA PHE A 285 0.91 -1.53 24.10
C PHE A 285 0.64 -0.03 24.23
N PHE A 286 0.37 0.60 23.10
CA PHE A 286 -0.25 1.92 23.01
C PHE A 286 -1.05 1.99 21.69
N PRO A 287 -2.20 2.70 21.68
CA PRO A 287 -2.99 2.85 20.46
C PRO A 287 -2.19 3.56 19.38
N ASP A 288 -2.20 3.01 18.17
CA ASP A 288 -1.62 3.63 16.99
C ASP A 288 -2.58 3.57 15.80
N LEU A 289 -2.11 3.91 14.60
CA LEU A 289 -2.92 3.85 13.38
C LEU A 289 -2.46 2.73 12.43
N ASN A 290 -1.76 1.70 12.91
CA ASN A 290 -1.27 0.57 12.10
C ASN A 290 -0.52 1.01 10.82
N GLY A 291 0.27 2.09 10.92
CA GLY A 291 1.03 2.65 9.81
C GLY A 291 0.24 3.60 8.90
N HIS A 292 -1.03 3.86 9.17
CA HIS A 292 -1.83 4.85 8.44
C HIS A 292 -1.46 6.28 8.81
N PHE A 293 -1.92 7.23 8.01
CA PHE A 293 -1.83 8.65 8.30
C PHE A 293 -3.17 9.35 8.10
N SER A 294 -3.32 10.49 8.75
CA SER A 294 -4.49 11.37 8.58
C SER A 294 -4.01 12.78 8.33
N ILE A 295 -4.41 13.36 7.19
CA ILE A 295 -4.19 14.78 6.91
C ILE A 295 -5.05 15.62 7.87
N GLY A 296 -4.44 16.63 8.48
CA GLY A 296 -5.16 17.45 9.45
C GLY A 296 -4.34 18.65 9.88
N THR A 297 -5.02 19.66 10.38
CA THR A 297 -4.42 20.86 10.98
C THR A 297 -5.21 21.31 12.17
N THR A 298 -4.52 21.82 13.20
CA THR A 298 -5.10 22.55 14.32
C THR A 298 -4.98 24.06 14.14
N ASP A 299 -4.30 24.50 13.10
CA ASP A 299 -3.95 25.91 12.87
C ASP A 299 -4.93 26.58 11.89
N GLN A 300 -5.71 25.82 11.10
CA GLN A 300 -6.58 26.27 10.04
C GLN A 300 -7.94 25.56 10.05
N PHE A 301 -8.91 26.08 9.26
CA PHE A 301 -10.27 25.55 9.21
C PHE A 301 -10.41 24.38 8.24
N ASN A 302 -9.71 24.39 7.13
CA ASN A 302 -9.84 23.34 6.11
C ASN A 302 -8.61 22.46 6.02
N THR A 303 -8.84 21.18 6.21
CA THR A 303 -7.81 20.15 6.21
C THR A 303 -7.14 19.95 4.83
N TRP A 304 -7.87 20.11 3.73
CA TRP A 304 -7.38 19.67 2.42
C TRP A 304 -6.57 20.74 1.67
N TRP A 305 -6.96 22.02 1.75
CA TRP A 305 -6.29 23.09 0.99
C TRP A 305 -5.74 24.23 1.87
N GLN A 306 -5.77 24.07 3.21
CA GLN A 306 -5.15 25.01 4.15
C GLN A 306 -4.08 24.36 5.04
N THR A 307 -3.69 23.13 4.75
CA THR A 307 -2.55 22.42 5.38
C THR A 307 -1.29 22.62 4.59
N ASP A 308 -0.19 22.91 5.25
CA ASP A 308 1.08 23.15 4.58
C ASP A 308 1.90 21.86 4.38
N TYR A 309 2.83 21.91 3.44
CA TYR A 309 3.85 20.89 3.26
C TYR A 309 5.11 21.26 4.03
N MET A 310 5.73 20.28 4.65
CA MET A 310 6.93 20.44 5.47
C MET A 310 7.97 19.39 5.09
N ASP A 311 9.24 19.75 5.18
CA ASP A 311 10.33 18.79 5.15
C ASP A 311 10.52 18.20 6.55
N VAL A 312 10.17 16.93 6.73
CA VAL A 312 10.23 16.22 8.02
C VAL A 312 11.46 15.36 8.09
N TYR A 313 12.28 15.61 9.11
CA TYR A 313 13.56 14.93 9.32
C TYR A 313 13.38 13.79 10.33
N PHE A 314 13.55 12.57 9.86
CA PHE A 314 13.53 11.33 10.64
C PHE A 314 14.95 10.88 10.93
N SER A 315 15.21 10.37 12.13
CA SER A 315 16.49 9.76 12.50
C SER A 315 16.29 8.52 13.36
N LEU A 316 17.06 7.48 13.08
CA LEU A 316 17.09 6.22 13.85
C LEU A 316 18.51 5.93 14.33
N GLU A 317 18.69 5.82 15.64
CA GLU A 317 19.94 5.38 16.25
C GLU A 317 19.91 3.88 16.53
N PRO A 318 20.72 3.06 15.83
CA PRO A 318 20.87 1.64 16.15
C PRO A 318 21.50 1.45 17.55
N ALA A 319 21.09 0.39 18.26
CA ALA A 319 21.62 0.09 19.58
C ALA A 319 23.15 -0.10 19.60
N SER A 320 23.74 -0.57 18.51
CA SER A 320 25.19 -0.73 18.34
C SER A 320 25.91 0.54 17.93
N ARG A 321 25.20 1.60 17.54
CA ARG A 321 25.74 2.78 16.86
C ARG A 321 26.60 2.43 15.64
N GLN A 322 26.21 1.36 14.93
CA GLN A 322 26.82 0.89 13.70
C GLN A 322 25.71 0.54 12.70
N PRO A 323 25.97 0.62 11.40
CA PRO A 323 24.98 0.23 10.40
C PRO A 323 24.63 -1.27 10.53
N TYR A 324 23.39 -1.63 10.19
CA TYR A 324 22.96 -3.03 10.16
C TYR A 324 23.69 -3.79 9.04
N PRO A 325 24.50 -4.81 9.32
CA PRO A 325 25.33 -5.45 8.31
C PRO A 325 24.51 -6.11 7.20
N GLY A 326 24.81 -5.76 5.93
CA GLY A 326 24.16 -6.33 4.76
C GLY A 326 22.66 -6.00 4.62
N ARG A 327 22.20 -4.97 5.32
CA ARG A 327 20.81 -4.53 5.28
C ARG A 327 20.68 -3.03 5.07
N ASP A 328 19.66 -2.66 4.32
CA ASP A 328 19.21 -1.29 4.18
C ASP A 328 18.04 -1.03 5.13
N VAL A 329 17.94 0.19 5.63
CA VAL A 329 16.85 0.65 6.51
C VAL A 329 15.88 1.51 5.73
N TYR A 330 14.59 1.33 5.99
CA TYR A 330 13.52 2.04 5.31
C TYR A 330 12.52 2.62 6.32
N LEU A 331 12.04 3.81 6.04
CA LEU A 331 10.89 4.38 6.75
C LEU A 331 9.61 3.73 6.22
N TRP A 332 8.84 3.10 7.11
CA TRP A 332 7.68 2.28 6.78
C TRP A 332 6.39 2.92 7.28
N SER A 333 5.57 3.42 6.36
CA SER A 333 4.30 4.09 6.62
C SER A 333 3.43 4.05 5.38
N GLU A 334 2.13 4.22 5.48
CA GLU A 334 1.25 4.42 4.33
C GLU A 334 1.67 5.66 3.52
N ALA A 335 2.19 6.69 4.17
CA ALA A 335 2.71 7.88 3.49
C ALA A 335 3.86 7.59 2.51
N THR A 336 4.53 6.45 2.65
CA THR A 336 5.60 5.99 1.74
C THR A 336 5.13 4.97 0.70
N LEU A 337 3.90 4.45 0.81
CA LEU A 337 3.36 3.35 -0.01
C LEU A 337 3.48 3.60 -1.52
N LEU A 338 3.21 4.83 -1.96
CA LEU A 338 3.20 5.19 -3.38
C LEU A 338 4.55 5.62 -3.93
N LEU A 339 5.55 5.75 -3.07
CA LEU A 339 6.88 6.22 -3.44
C LEU A 339 7.75 5.06 -3.94
N PRO A 340 8.65 5.29 -4.89
CA PRO A 340 9.72 4.36 -5.17
C PRO A 340 10.55 4.07 -3.91
N ARG A 341 11.00 2.82 -3.74
CA ARG A 341 11.73 2.34 -2.55
C ARG A 341 12.92 3.25 -2.16
N GLU A 342 13.62 3.77 -3.15
CA GLU A 342 14.78 4.64 -2.98
C GLU A 342 14.42 5.98 -2.30
N LYS A 343 13.18 6.45 -2.47
CA LYS A 343 12.72 7.72 -1.89
C LYS A 343 12.52 7.66 -0.37
N TYR A 344 12.29 6.47 0.20
CA TYR A 344 12.10 6.28 1.65
C TYR A 344 13.16 5.38 2.30
N LYS A 345 14.20 4.98 1.54
CA LYS A 345 15.42 4.38 2.08
C LYS A 345 16.15 5.42 2.93
N MET A 346 16.58 5.03 4.13
CA MET A 346 17.36 5.89 5.02
C MET A 346 18.84 5.84 4.67
N GLU A 347 19.52 6.94 4.92
CA GLU A 347 20.94 7.11 4.66
C GLU A 347 21.71 7.06 5.99
N TRP A 348 22.83 6.32 6.01
CA TRP A 348 23.69 6.25 7.17
C TRP A 348 24.57 7.50 7.27
N ASN A 349 24.57 8.14 8.44
CA ASN A 349 25.43 9.27 8.75
C ASN A 349 26.58 8.81 9.68
N GLU A 350 27.80 8.77 9.14
CA GLU A 350 29.00 8.28 9.86
C GLU A 350 29.38 9.16 11.08
N GLU A 351 29.20 10.47 10.99
CA GLU A 351 29.55 11.40 12.07
C GLU A 351 28.61 11.25 13.26
N LYS A 352 27.30 11.20 12.96
CA LYS A 352 26.25 11.11 13.97
C LYS A 352 26.00 9.66 14.43
N ARG A 353 26.44 8.67 13.65
CA ARG A 353 26.22 7.23 13.87
C ARG A 353 24.75 6.86 13.98
N LEU A 354 23.94 7.37 13.05
CA LEU A 354 22.52 7.09 12.95
C LEU A 354 22.08 7.13 11.48
N TYR A 355 20.89 6.57 11.21
CA TYR A 355 20.22 6.67 9.92
C TYR A 355 19.36 7.93 9.87
N GLU A 356 19.40 8.65 8.75
CA GLU A 356 18.62 9.85 8.52
C GLU A 356 17.78 9.75 7.25
N LYS A 357 16.60 10.37 7.26
CA LYS A 357 15.76 10.56 6.08
C LYS A 357 14.93 11.81 6.20
N THR A 358 14.85 12.57 5.11
CA THR A 358 13.92 13.69 4.99
C THR A 358 12.81 13.32 4.03
N LEU A 359 11.56 13.52 4.45
CA LEU A 359 10.39 13.35 3.60
C LEU A 359 9.55 14.62 3.58
N PRO A 360 9.10 15.06 2.39
CA PRO A 360 8.10 16.12 2.29
C PRO A 360 6.72 15.56 2.65
N LEU A 361 6.19 15.94 3.80
CA LEU A 361 4.89 15.52 4.31
C LEU A 361 3.95 16.72 4.45
N LYS A 362 2.65 16.48 4.25
CA LYS A 362 1.59 17.45 4.53
C LYS A 362 1.31 17.48 6.03
N GLN A 363 0.79 18.60 6.58
CA GLN A 363 0.33 18.62 7.97
C GLN A 363 -0.66 17.48 8.23
N GLY A 364 -0.47 16.76 9.36
CA GLY A 364 -1.26 15.59 9.69
C GLY A 364 -0.71 14.82 10.88
N TYR A 365 -1.34 13.69 11.16
CA TYR A 365 -0.85 12.71 12.11
C TYR A 365 -0.39 11.47 11.35
N TYR A 366 0.83 11.01 11.61
CA TYR A 366 1.47 9.93 10.88
C TYR A 366 1.89 8.80 11.82
N SER A 367 1.47 7.58 11.51
CA SER A 367 2.04 6.36 12.09
C SER A 367 3.15 5.84 11.20
N TYR A 368 4.31 5.54 11.79
CA TYR A 368 5.47 5.04 11.05
C TYR A 368 6.28 4.05 11.88
N SER A 369 7.10 3.29 11.19
CA SER A 369 8.01 2.29 11.75
C SER A 369 9.27 2.26 10.91
N TYR A 370 10.31 1.58 11.39
CA TYR A 370 11.51 1.32 10.63
C TYR A 370 11.60 -0.16 10.32
N VAL A 371 11.89 -0.49 9.07
CA VAL A 371 12.09 -1.87 8.65
C VAL A 371 13.43 -2.03 7.95
N THR A 372 13.95 -3.24 8.00
CA THR A 372 15.16 -3.59 7.25
C THR A 372 14.82 -4.52 6.11
N SER A 373 15.58 -4.46 5.02
CA SER A 373 15.58 -5.46 3.96
C SER A 373 17.02 -5.77 3.56
N ARG A 374 17.29 -6.94 2.99
CA ARG A 374 18.63 -7.26 2.49
C ARG A 374 19.06 -6.24 1.46
N SER A 375 20.30 -5.75 1.57
CA SER A 375 20.86 -4.84 0.55
C SER A 375 20.96 -5.56 -0.78
N ASN A 376 20.62 -4.83 -1.85
CA ASN A 376 20.65 -5.34 -3.23
C ASN A 376 19.71 -6.55 -3.52
N ASP A 377 18.75 -6.85 -2.62
CA ASP A 377 17.72 -7.85 -2.94
C ASP A 377 16.71 -7.23 -3.92
N PRO A 378 16.52 -7.84 -5.12
CA PRO A 378 15.51 -7.38 -6.06
C PRO A 378 14.09 -7.48 -5.49
N ILE A 379 13.86 -8.43 -4.57
CA ILE A 379 12.59 -8.61 -3.88
C ILE A 379 12.64 -7.87 -2.55
N PHE A 380 11.80 -6.86 -2.42
CA PHE A 380 11.67 -6.13 -1.16
C PHE A 380 10.96 -6.99 -0.11
N ARG A 381 11.66 -7.32 0.98
CA ARG A 381 11.13 -8.09 2.12
C ARG A 381 11.34 -7.28 3.40
N PRO A 382 10.40 -6.37 3.72
CA PRO A 382 10.50 -5.55 4.91
C PRO A 382 10.37 -6.42 6.18
N ASP A 383 11.29 -6.23 7.11
CA ASP A 383 11.36 -6.94 8.38
C ASP A 383 11.64 -5.96 9.52
N PRO A 384 10.73 -5.80 10.50
CA PRO A 384 10.91 -4.91 11.64
C PRO A 384 11.83 -5.51 12.73
N GLY A 385 12.21 -6.77 12.63
CA GLY A 385 12.86 -7.53 13.70
C GLY A 385 14.13 -6.89 14.27
N LEU A 386 14.94 -6.22 13.43
CA LEU A 386 16.19 -5.60 13.86
C LEU A 386 16.03 -4.16 14.38
N THR A 387 14.97 -3.49 14.06
CA THR A 387 14.73 -2.06 14.37
C THR A 387 13.69 -1.87 15.45
N GLU A 388 12.56 -2.57 15.31
CA GLU A 388 11.44 -2.48 16.23
C GLU A 388 11.32 -3.71 17.13
N GLY A 389 11.74 -4.87 16.63
CA GLY A 389 11.47 -6.17 17.24
C GLY A 389 10.08 -6.69 16.87
N ASN A 390 9.79 -7.91 17.30
CA ASN A 390 8.53 -8.58 17.06
C ASN A 390 7.95 -9.09 18.38
N TYR A 391 6.64 -8.95 18.57
CA TYR A 391 5.95 -9.43 19.77
C TYR A 391 4.54 -9.92 19.44
N PHE A 392 4.22 -11.17 19.81
CA PHE A 392 2.96 -11.83 19.42
C PHE A 392 1.69 -11.02 19.75
N GLU A 393 1.68 -10.35 20.91
CA GLU A 393 0.53 -9.54 21.35
C GLU A 393 0.42 -8.17 20.68
N ALA A 394 1.32 -7.82 19.73
CA ALA A 394 1.20 -6.58 18.97
C ALA A 394 -0.11 -6.51 18.21
N GLU A 395 -0.72 -5.30 18.18
CA GLU A 395 -1.92 -5.08 17.39
C GLU A 395 -1.59 -5.09 15.89
N ASN A 396 -2.36 -5.85 15.14
CA ASN A 396 -2.31 -5.88 13.68
C ASN A 396 -3.71 -6.04 13.11
N GLU A 397 -3.95 -5.47 11.93
CA GLU A 397 -5.12 -5.73 11.13
C GLU A 397 -4.76 -6.67 9.98
N TYR A 398 -5.48 -7.77 9.84
CA TYR A 398 -5.34 -8.69 8.71
C TYR A 398 -6.54 -8.56 7.78
N THR A 399 -6.26 -8.22 6.51
CA THR A 399 -7.25 -8.21 5.44
C THR A 399 -7.15 -9.53 4.66
N ILE A 400 -8.27 -10.25 4.59
CA ILE A 400 -8.36 -11.56 3.97
C ILE A 400 -9.25 -11.44 2.74
N LEU A 401 -8.73 -11.84 1.58
CA LEU A 401 -9.38 -11.74 0.28
C LEU A 401 -9.44 -13.12 -0.37
N PHE A 402 -10.63 -13.55 -0.76
CA PHE A 402 -10.81 -14.81 -1.48
C PHE A 402 -11.30 -14.55 -2.90
N TYR A 403 -10.53 -15.01 -3.87
CA TYR A 403 -10.82 -14.93 -5.29
C TYR A 403 -11.19 -16.29 -5.84
N TYR A 404 -12.11 -16.26 -6.80
CA TYR A 404 -12.56 -17.44 -7.53
C TYR A 404 -12.53 -17.17 -9.03
N ARG A 405 -12.07 -18.15 -9.81
CA ARG A 405 -12.16 -18.16 -11.26
C ARG A 405 -12.86 -19.42 -11.74
N SER A 406 -14.10 -19.29 -12.22
CA SER A 406 -14.78 -20.41 -12.85
C SER A 406 -14.08 -20.84 -14.15
N PHE A 407 -14.28 -22.07 -14.62
CA PHE A 407 -13.65 -22.56 -15.87
C PHE A 407 -14.03 -21.73 -17.11
N SER A 408 -15.17 -21.07 -17.10
CA SER A 408 -15.63 -20.20 -18.18
C SER A 408 -15.24 -18.74 -18.00
N SER A 409 -14.69 -18.36 -16.84
CA SER A 409 -14.32 -16.98 -16.55
C SER A 409 -12.93 -16.63 -17.08
N ARG A 410 -12.78 -15.41 -17.62
CA ARG A 410 -11.51 -14.87 -18.11
C ARG A 410 -10.81 -13.97 -17.07
N TYR A 411 -11.35 -13.87 -15.84
CA TYR A 411 -10.80 -13.04 -14.78
C TYR A 411 -11.07 -13.66 -13.39
N ASP A 412 -10.39 -13.18 -12.37
CA ASP A 412 -10.57 -13.59 -10.97
C ASP A 412 -11.64 -12.71 -10.30
N GLU A 413 -12.73 -13.32 -9.84
CA GLU A 413 -13.80 -12.65 -9.10
C GLU A 413 -13.46 -12.61 -7.61
N LEU A 414 -13.60 -11.44 -6.96
CA LEU A 414 -13.43 -11.30 -5.51
C LEU A 414 -14.76 -11.66 -4.83
N LEU A 415 -14.85 -12.85 -4.24
CA LEU A 415 -16.08 -13.39 -3.67
C LEU A 415 -16.12 -13.40 -2.13
N GLY A 416 -15.01 -13.14 -1.47
CA GLY A 416 -14.96 -13.08 -0.01
C GLY A 416 -13.99 -12.01 0.49
N PHE A 417 -14.39 -11.33 1.55
CA PHE A 417 -13.60 -10.33 2.26
C PHE A 417 -13.85 -10.44 3.76
N HIS A 418 -12.78 -10.41 4.54
CA HIS A 418 -12.87 -10.38 5.99
C HIS A 418 -11.72 -9.56 6.58
N LYS A 419 -11.98 -8.89 7.71
CA LYS A 419 -10.97 -8.20 8.51
C LYS A 419 -10.85 -8.85 9.88
N LEU A 420 -9.64 -9.20 10.25
CA LEU A 420 -9.29 -9.71 11.58
C LEU A 420 -8.36 -8.70 12.26
N ARG A 421 -8.68 -8.31 13.49
CA ARG A 421 -7.78 -7.50 14.33
C ARG A 421 -7.23 -8.35 15.47
N THR A 422 -5.97 -8.12 15.80
CA THR A 422 -5.27 -8.75 16.94
C THR A 422 -4.94 -7.72 18.00
N GLY A 423 -4.40 -8.14 19.15
CA GLY A 423 -3.91 -7.23 20.19
C GLY A 423 -4.67 -7.31 21.52
N GLN A 424 -4.12 -6.67 22.55
CA GLN A 424 -4.73 -6.60 23.89
C GLN A 424 -5.93 -5.65 23.87
N GLY A 425 -7.12 -6.18 23.97
CA GLY A 425 -8.37 -5.39 24.03
C GLY A 425 -9.53 -6.01 23.25
N ILE A 426 -9.23 -6.90 22.33
CA ILE A 426 -10.25 -7.70 21.64
C ILE A 426 -10.42 -8.99 22.45
N ARG A 427 -11.31 -8.98 23.45
CA ARG A 427 -11.85 -10.24 23.98
C ARG A 427 -12.74 -10.82 22.88
N GLN A 428 -12.35 -11.97 22.40
CA GLN A 428 -13.14 -12.81 21.49
C GLN A 428 -14.52 -13.13 22.09
#